data_305df2d1448e123d7a59d76fae5becd9
#
_entry.id   305df2d1448e123d7a59d76fae5becd9
#
_cell.length_a   1.000
_cell.length_b   1.000
_cell.length_c   1.000
_cell.angle_alpha   90.00
_cell.angle_beta   90.00
_cell.angle_gamma   90.00
#
_symmetry.space_group_name_H-M   'P 1'
#
loop_
_entity.id
_entity.type
_entity.pdbx_description
1 polymer ?
#
loop_
_entity_poly.entity_id
_entity_poly.type
_entity_poly.pdbx_seq_one_letter_code
_entity_poly.pdbx_strand_id
1 'polypeptide(L)'
;MSEAQPTSPVSPEADNSGDIYNPVLRTIAQSEQRAALVPGLVRALLYSGAALCISLVANGIQYWHATGVTREYFATDNGRLVRLAPTSQPAWSQSDVMNFGSMTLSEAFNLDFVHYRKQITTQAPRFSEAGFAGYVNALQASNILDTIKKEKFNLTTTIGAGTLVNQGQMENGVWFWKFQYPVRMRLVGQTSTRPEQAFTFEITVRRVDPRIKPGGMEISQMVSRNAAAG
;
A
#
# COMPACT_ATOMS: atom_id res chain seq x y z
N MET A 1 57.89 -5.62 109.72
CA MET A 1 56.72 -4.78 109.70
C MET A 1 57.19 -3.43 109.13
N SER A 2 57.05 -3.20 107.90
CA SER A 2 57.20 -1.89 107.34
C SER A 2 56.54 -1.86 105.99
N GLU A 3 55.53 -1.05 105.90
CA GLU A 3 54.69 -0.82 104.82
C GLU A 3 55.36 0.09 103.75
N ALA A 4 55.42 -0.33 102.54
CA ALA A 4 55.89 0.47 101.44
C ALA A 4 54.69 1.11 100.73
N GLN A 5 54.63 2.41 100.61
CA GLN A 5 53.67 3.17 99.86
C GLN A 5 53.97 3.09 98.35
N PRO A 6 52.94 3.00 97.50
CA PRO A 6 53.13 2.98 96.08
C PRO A 6 53.26 4.40 95.54
N THR A 7 54.21 4.56 94.66
CA THR A 7 54.45 5.79 93.87
C THR A 7 53.43 5.88 92.75
N SER A 8 52.77 7.01 92.61
CA SER A 8 51.86 7.36 91.49
C SER A 8 52.57 7.37 90.12
N PRO A 9 51.94 6.87 89.10
CA PRO A 9 52.51 7.01 87.77
C PRO A 9 52.34 8.44 87.23
N VAL A 10 53.40 8.98 86.64
CA VAL A 10 53.42 10.23 85.86
C VAL A 10 52.60 10.00 84.60
N SER A 11 51.59 10.81 84.37
CA SER A 11 50.86 10.86 83.17
C SER A 11 51.79 11.32 81.98
N PRO A 12 51.81 10.68 80.85
CA PRO A 12 52.54 11.15 79.66
C PRO A 12 51.84 12.40 79.16
N GLU A 13 52.57 13.45 79.02
CA GLU A 13 52.24 14.71 78.40
C GLU A 13 51.82 14.38 76.96
N ALA A 14 50.53 14.63 76.60
CA ALA A 14 50.03 14.41 75.26
C ALA A 14 50.77 15.30 74.25
N ASP A 15 51.56 14.69 73.36
CA ASP A 15 52.21 15.28 72.27
C ASP A 15 51.16 15.86 71.29
N ASN A 16 50.94 17.13 71.36
CA ASN A 16 49.95 17.87 70.60
C ASN A 16 50.47 18.26 69.17
N SER A 17 51.58 17.65 68.73
CA SER A 17 52.17 17.90 67.43
C SER A 17 51.43 17.25 66.25
N GLY A 18 50.54 16.25 66.55
CA GLY A 18 49.77 15.56 65.56
C GLY A 18 48.54 16.32 65.03
N ASP A 19 48.05 17.31 65.81
CA ASP A 19 46.74 17.93 65.51
C ASP A 19 46.82 19.01 64.40
N ILE A 20 47.99 19.56 64.10
CA ILE A 20 48.17 20.59 63.07
C ILE A 20 48.13 19.98 61.65
N TYR A 21 48.53 18.73 61.49
CA TYR A 21 48.53 18.02 60.21
C TYR A 21 47.24 17.28 59.88
N ASN A 22 46.40 17.08 60.85
CA ASN A 22 45.13 16.40 60.69
C ASN A 22 44.18 17.01 59.64
N PRO A 23 43.97 18.32 59.54
CA PRO A 23 43.13 18.91 58.50
C PRO A 23 43.70 18.71 57.12
N VAL A 24 45.03 18.81 56.96
CA VAL A 24 45.72 18.63 55.67
C VAL A 24 45.62 17.16 55.20
N LEU A 25 45.87 16.21 56.08
CA LEU A 25 45.73 14.79 55.74
C LEU A 25 44.31 14.42 55.43
N ARG A 26 43.30 15.02 56.07
CA ARG A 26 41.87 14.81 55.69
C ARG A 26 41.55 15.39 54.36
N THR A 27 42.06 16.55 53.98
CA THR A 27 41.84 17.11 52.64
C THR A 27 42.52 16.31 51.55
N ILE A 28 43.72 15.76 51.80
CA ILE A 28 44.42 14.87 50.85
C ILE A 28 43.64 13.55 50.69
N ALA A 29 43.22 12.94 51.77
CA ALA A 29 42.42 11.71 51.72
C ALA A 29 41.07 11.91 51.03
N GLN A 30 40.42 13.06 51.20
CA GLN A 30 39.20 13.41 50.51
C GLN A 30 39.43 13.68 49.03
N SER A 31 40.57 14.28 48.64
CA SER A 31 40.90 14.47 47.24
C SER A 31 41.23 13.17 46.54
N GLU A 32 41.91 12.23 47.19
CA GLU A 32 42.15 10.87 46.64
C GLU A 32 40.88 10.09 46.49
N GLN A 33 39.96 10.14 47.46
CA GLN A 33 38.65 9.52 47.33
C GLN A 33 37.81 10.08 46.20
N ARG A 34 37.83 11.39 46.02
CA ARG A 34 37.16 12.06 44.87
C ARG A 34 37.81 11.69 43.54
N ALA A 35 39.15 11.66 43.48
CA ALA A 35 39.89 11.25 42.30
C ALA A 35 39.60 9.78 41.92
N ALA A 36 39.38 8.89 42.88
CA ALA A 36 39.02 7.50 42.67
C ALA A 36 37.60 7.33 42.13
N LEU A 37 36.67 8.25 42.42
CA LEU A 37 35.28 8.23 41.92
C LEU A 37 35.15 8.69 40.50
N VAL A 38 36.03 9.60 40.03
CA VAL A 38 35.95 10.16 38.66
C VAL A 38 35.96 9.12 37.55
N PRO A 39 36.89 8.12 37.54
CA PRO A 39 36.86 7.09 36.50
C PRO A 39 35.60 6.22 36.53
N GLY A 40 35.00 6.01 37.71
CA GLY A 40 33.73 5.31 37.84
C GLY A 40 32.57 6.08 37.22
N LEU A 41 32.49 7.40 37.46
CA LEU A 41 31.48 8.28 36.91
C LEU A 41 31.64 8.40 35.38
N VAL A 42 32.86 8.55 34.88
CA VAL A 42 33.13 8.60 33.44
C VAL A 42 32.67 7.31 32.74
N ARG A 43 32.99 6.13 33.32
CA ARG A 43 32.51 4.87 32.77
C ARG A 43 31.00 4.75 32.81
N ALA A 44 30.36 5.14 33.92
CA ALA A 44 28.91 5.15 34.02
C ALA A 44 28.26 6.06 32.97
N LEU A 45 28.85 7.25 32.75
CA LEU A 45 28.38 8.19 31.71
C LEU A 45 28.53 7.60 30.30
N LEU A 46 29.66 6.95 30.02
CA LEU A 46 29.89 6.30 28.73
C LEU A 46 28.90 5.15 28.49
N TYR A 47 28.64 4.31 29.50
CA TYR A 47 27.64 3.23 29.36
C TYR A 47 26.23 3.78 29.19
N SER A 48 25.84 4.83 29.92
CA SER A 48 24.53 5.46 29.77
C SER A 48 24.38 6.11 28.38
N GLY A 49 25.43 6.74 27.87
CA GLY A 49 25.46 7.28 26.51
C GLY A 49 25.31 6.20 25.43
N ALA A 50 26.05 5.10 25.58
CA ALA A 50 25.93 3.96 24.68
C ALA A 50 24.52 3.33 24.71
N ALA A 51 23.95 3.16 25.89
CA ALA A 51 22.58 2.66 26.05
C ALA A 51 21.55 3.59 25.41
N LEU A 52 21.73 4.91 25.54
CA LEU A 52 20.87 5.89 24.89
C LEU A 52 20.96 5.80 23.35
N CYS A 53 22.16 5.68 22.81
CA CYS A 53 22.36 5.51 21.35
C CYS A 53 21.70 4.24 20.84
N ILE A 54 21.84 3.12 21.53
CA ILE A 54 21.18 1.86 21.19
C ILE A 54 19.67 2.02 21.25
N SER A 55 19.12 2.69 22.27
CA SER A 55 17.70 2.96 22.39
C SER A 55 17.18 3.83 21.24
N LEU A 56 17.92 4.85 20.83
CA LEU A 56 17.53 5.71 19.70
C LEU A 56 17.51 4.94 18.37
N VAL A 57 18.50 4.09 18.16
CA VAL A 57 18.54 3.24 16.94
C VAL A 57 17.38 2.25 16.96
N ALA A 58 17.11 1.59 18.09
CA ALA A 58 15.99 0.65 18.21
C ALA A 58 14.64 1.35 17.98
N ASN A 59 14.44 2.54 18.55
CA ASN A 59 13.24 3.35 18.32
C ASN A 59 13.12 3.80 16.85
N GLY A 60 14.23 4.17 16.21
CA GLY A 60 14.25 4.52 14.79
C GLY A 60 13.83 3.35 13.89
N ILE A 61 14.33 2.16 14.17
CA ILE A 61 13.95 0.93 13.46
C ILE A 61 12.46 0.61 13.70
N GLN A 62 11.98 0.70 14.94
CA GLN A 62 10.57 0.50 15.27
C GLN A 62 9.68 1.52 14.56
N TYR A 63 10.07 2.79 14.54
CA TYR A 63 9.33 3.83 13.82
C TYR A 63 9.25 3.54 12.32
N TRP A 64 10.35 3.10 11.70
CA TRP A 64 10.33 2.72 10.28
C TRP A 64 9.40 1.52 10.02
N HIS A 65 9.44 0.50 10.85
CA HIS A 65 8.51 -0.63 10.74
C HIS A 65 7.06 -0.24 11.02
N ALA A 66 6.81 0.68 11.96
CA ALA A 66 5.47 1.14 12.32
C ALA A 66 4.83 2.05 11.24
N THR A 67 5.63 2.78 10.44
CA THR A 67 5.10 3.58 9.33
C THR A 67 4.58 2.72 8.17
N GLY A 68 4.89 1.43 8.14
CA GLY A 68 4.29 0.43 7.25
C GLY A 68 2.92 -0.08 7.71
N VAL A 69 2.18 0.64 8.54
CA VAL A 69 0.87 0.22 9.05
C VAL A 69 -0.10 0.04 7.88
N THR A 70 -0.37 -1.20 7.56
CA THR A 70 -1.47 -1.57 6.66
C THR A 70 -2.77 -1.20 7.36
N ARG A 71 -3.38 -0.09 6.97
CA ARG A 71 -4.69 0.31 7.49
C ARG A 71 -5.71 -0.67 6.95
N GLU A 72 -6.22 -1.53 7.83
CA GLU A 72 -7.37 -2.38 7.49
C GLU A 72 -8.63 -1.52 7.55
N TYR A 73 -9.27 -1.35 6.41
CA TYR A 73 -10.56 -0.70 6.31
C TYR A 73 -11.66 -1.76 6.39
N PHE A 74 -12.65 -1.50 7.22
CA PHE A 74 -13.84 -2.34 7.33
C PHE A 74 -15.03 -1.56 6.73
N ALA A 75 -15.80 -2.19 5.87
CA ALA A 75 -17.10 -1.70 5.46
C ALA A 75 -18.19 -2.61 6.07
N THR A 76 -19.34 -2.02 6.36
CA THR A 76 -20.50 -2.79 6.79
C THR A 76 -21.36 -3.04 5.55
N ASP A 77 -21.41 -4.28 5.10
CA ASP A 77 -22.34 -4.72 4.07
C ASP A 77 -23.38 -5.66 4.71
N ASN A 78 -24.65 -5.28 4.65
CA ASN A 78 -25.77 -6.02 5.28
C ASN A 78 -25.52 -6.42 6.75
N GLY A 79 -24.88 -5.53 7.54
CA GLY A 79 -24.58 -5.78 8.95
C GLY A 79 -23.38 -6.68 9.21
N ARG A 80 -22.64 -7.11 8.17
CA ARG A 80 -21.38 -7.84 8.29
C ARG A 80 -20.21 -6.92 8.07
N LEU A 81 -19.21 -7.00 8.96
CA LEU A 81 -17.92 -6.34 8.77
C LEU A 81 -17.12 -7.09 7.70
N VAL A 82 -16.97 -6.48 6.53
CA VAL A 82 -16.14 -7.00 5.45
C VAL A 82 -14.83 -6.24 5.43
N ARG A 83 -13.71 -6.95 5.43
CA ARG A 83 -12.38 -6.35 5.26
C ARG A 83 -12.24 -5.82 3.85
N LEU A 84 -12.02 -4.53 3.71
CA LEU A 84 -11.68 -3.91 2.43
C LEU A 84 -10.17 -4.03 2.22
N ALA A 85 -9.78 -4.85 1.27
CA ALA A 85 -8.37 -4.91 0.88
C ALA A 85 -7.93 -3.56 0.27
N PRO A 86 -6.73 -3.04 0.62
CA PRO A 86 -6.19 -1.82 0.03
C PRO A 86 -6.21 -1.88 -1.51
N THR A 87 -6.41 -0.75 -2.17
CA THR A 87 -6.42 -0.68 -3.64
C THR A 87 -5.06 -1.02 -4.27
N SER A 88 -4.00 -1.03 -3.48
CA SER A 88 -2.64 -1.42 -3.87
C SER A 88 -2.41 -2.94 -3.94
N GLN A 89 -3.39 -3.76 -3.54
CA GLN A 89 -3.26 -5.22 -3.55
C GLN A 89 -4.35 -5.85 -4.41
N PRO A 90 -4.10 -7.02 -5.02
CA PRO A 90 -5.13 -7.76 -5.76
C PRO A 90 -6.15 -8.32 -4.75
N ALA A 91 -7.34 -7.73 -4.68
CA ALA A 91 -8.43 -8.25 -3.84
C ALA A 91 -9.36 -9.22 -4.57
N TRP A 92 -9.19 -9.32 -5.87
CA TRP A 92 -10.00 -10.16 -6.75
C TRP A 92 -9.12 -11.25 -7.38
N SER A 93 -9.69 -12.42 -7.60
CA SER A 93 -9.01 -13.47 -8.34
C SER A 93 -8.83 -13.04 -9.81
N GLN A 94 -7.81 -13.58 -10.48
CA GLN A 94 -7.60 -13.30 -11.91
C GLN A 94 -8.83 -13.69 -12.74
N SER A 95 -9.52 -14.79 -12.38
CA SER A 95 -10.74 -15.23 -13.06
C SER A 95 -11.90 -14.26 -12.90
N ASP A 96 -12.08 -13.67 -11.72
CA ASP A 96 -13.15 -12.70 -11.48
C ASP A 96 -12.94 -11.44 -12.32
N VAL A 97 -11.68 -10.94 -12.35
CA VAL A 97 -11.34 -9.76 -13.16
C VAL A 97 -11.47 -10.06 -14.66
N MET A 98 -11.07 -11.25 -15.10
CA MET A 98 -11.23 -11.67 -16.49
C MET A 98 -12.72 -11.78 -16.86
N ASN A 99 -13.55 -12.35 -15.99
CA ASN A 99 -15.00 -12.39 -16.20
C ASN A 99 -15.61 -10.99 -16.26
N PHE A 100 -15.22 -10.10 -15.36
CA PHE A 100 -15.65 -8.69 -15.39
C PHE A 100 -15.32 -8.03 -16.72
N GLY A 101 -14.10 -8.24 -17.24
CA GLY A 101 -13.67 -7.72 -18.53
C GLY A 101 -14.49 -8.27 -19.70
N SER A 102 -14.67 -9.58 -19.76
CA SER A 102 -15.42 -10.23 -20.85
C SER A 102 -16.91 -9.85 -20.84
N MET A 103 -17.55 -9.79 -19.66
CA MET A 103 -18.93 -9.33 -19.52
C MET A 103 -19.08 -7.88 -19.95
N THR A 104 -18.16 -7.01 -19.53
CA THR A 104 -18.20 -5.59 -19.91
C THR A 104 -18.02 -5.41 -21.42
N LEU A 105 -17.07 -6.15 -22.04
CA LEU A 105 -16.92 -6.13 -23.50
C LEU A 105 -18.19 -6.62 -24.21
N SER A 106 -18.76 -7.71 -23.74
CA SER A 106 -19.99 -8.27 -24.34
C SER A 106 -21.14 -7.26 -24.29
N GLU A 107 -21.39 -6.65 -23.14
CA GLU A 107 -22.47 -5.68 -22.99
C GLU A 107 -22.19 -4.34 -23.69
N ALA A 108 -20.91 -3.90 -23.73
CA ALA A 108 -20.52 -2.65 -24.39
C ALA A 108 -20.66 -2.71 -25.92
N PHE A 109 -20.53 -3.91 -26.52
CA PHE A 109 -20.54 -4.08 -27.97
C PHE A 109 -21.72 -4.91 -28.48
N ASN A 110 -22.67 -5.28 -27.64
CA ASN A 110 -23.98 -5.80 -28.05
C ASN A 110 -24.98 -4.65 -28.08
N LEU A 111 -25.08 -3.96 -29.22
CA LEU A 111 -25.89 -2.74 -29.37
C LEU A 111 -27.03 -2.97 -30.35
N ASP A 112 -28.26 -2.68 -29.95
CA ASP A 112 -29.40 -2.66 -30.86
C ASP A 112 -29.69 -1.26 -31.36
N PHE A 113 -30.23 -1.15 -32.57
CA PHE A 113 -30.47 0.15 -33.25
C PHE A 113 -31.56 0.99 -32.55
N VAL A 114 -32.40 0.40 -31.68
CA VAL A 114 -33.47 1.11 -30.96
C VAL A 114 -32.94 1.68 -29.64
N HIS A 115 -32.16 0.89 -28.87
CA HIS A 115 -31.78 1.20 -27.50
C HIS A 115 -30.29 1.51 -27.30
N TYR A 116 -29.49 1.56 -28.37
CA TYR A 116 -28.03 1.73 -28.29
C TYR A 116 -27.58 2.85 -27.35
N ARG A 117 -28.30 3.99 -27.30
CA ARG A 117 -27.95 5.13 -26.42
C ARG A 117 -28.04 4.73 -24.96
N LYS A 118 -29.14 4.08 -24.56
CA LYS A 118 -29.32 3.59 -23.20
C LYS A 118 -28.28 2.51 -22.87
N GLN A 119 -28.05 1.58 -23.79
CA GLN A 119 -27.04 0.51 -23.61
C GLN A 119 -25.66 1.09 -23.37
N ILE A 120 -25.21 2.05 -24.19
CA ILE A 120 -23.91 2.74 -24.01
C ILE A 120 -23.86 3.44 -22.65
N THR A 121 -24.86 4.23 -22.28
CA THR A 121 -24.88 4.98 -21.03
C THR A 121 -24.86 4.06 -19.80
N THR A 122 -25.54 2.92 -19.88
CA THR A 122 -25.59 1.93 -18.79
C THR A 122 -24.20 1.33 -18.50
N GLN A 123 -23.26 1.36 -19.44
CA GLN A 123 -21.90 0.89 -19.24
C GLN A 123 -20.98 1.86 -18.47
N ALA A 124 -21.35 3.14 -18.39
CA ALA A 124 -20.52 4.17 -17.77
C ALA A 124 -20.00 3.80 -16.35
N PRO A 125 -20.78 3.18 -15.45
CA PRO A 125 -20.26 2.79 -14.12
C PRO A 125 -19.13 1.76 -14.15
N ARG A 126 -19.00 0.99 -15.22
CA ARG A 126 -17.94 -0.04 -15.35
C ARG A 126 -16.61 0.52 -15.84
N PHE A 127 -16.61 1.76 -16.32
CA PHE A 127 -15.43 2.42 -16.87
C PHE A 127 -14.98 3.55 -15.93
N SER A 128 -13.69 3.90 -16.00
CA SER A 128 -13.24 5.22 -15.56
C SER A 128 -13.76 6.28 -16.53
N GLU A 129 -13.76 7.54 -16.13
CA GLU A 129 -14.16 8.65 -16.99
C GLU A 129 -13.38 8.67 -18.31
N ALA A 130 -12.05 8.56 -18.23
CA ALA A 130 -11.18 8.51 -19.41
C ALA A 130 -11.42 7.23 -20.24
N GLY A 131 -11.62 6.08 -19.58
CA GLY A 131 -11.93 4.81 -20.25
C GLY A 131 -13.26 4.86 -21.01
N PHE A 132 -14.29 5.46 -20.39
CA PHE A 132 -15.60 5.63 -21.04
C PHE A 132 -15.54 6.59 -22.23
N ALA A 133 -14.84 7.73 -22.09
CA ALA A 133 -14.61 8.64 -23.18
C ALA A 133 -13.88 7.96 -24.34
N GLY A 134 -12.84 7.16 -24.05
CA GLY A 134 -12.13 6.36 -25.04
C GLY A 134 -13.02 5.35 -25.77
N TYR A 135 -13.89 4.65 -25.03
CA TYR A 135 -14.86 3.71 -25.59
C TYR A 135 -15.84 4.42 -26.56
N VAL A 136 -16.44 5.53 -26.15
CA VAL A 136 -17.39 6.28 -26.97
C VAL A 136 -16.71 6.84 -28.22
N ASN A 137 -15.51 7.40 -28.07
CA ASN A 137 -14.71 7.90 -29.20
C ASN A 137 -14.37 6.78 -30.20
N ALA A 138 -14.01 5.59 -29.71
CA ALA A 138 -13.73 4.44 -30.58
C ALA A 138 -14.97 4.00 -31.37
N LEU A 139 -16.14 3.97 -30.75
CA LEU A 139 -17.40 3.68 -31.43
C LEU A 139 -17.74 4.70 -32.50
N GLN A 140 -17.46 5.99 -32.27
CA GLN A 140 -17.67 7.06 -33.28
C GLN A 140 -16.68 6.96 -34.42
N ALA A 141 -15.39 6.78 -34.11
CA ALA A 141 -14.32 6.73 -35.11
C ALA A 141 -14.43 5.50 -36.04
N SER A 142 -14.99 4.39 -35.54
CA SER A 142 -15.22 3.16 -36.34
C SER A 142 -16.45 3.20 -37.23
N ASN A 143 -17.20 4.29 -37.24
CA ASN A 143 -18.49 4.43 -37.95
C ASN A 143 -19.57 3.39 -37.52
N ILE A 144 -19.33 2.61 -36.50
CA ILE A 144 -20.29 1.60 -35.99
C ILE A 144 -21.61 2.28 -35.58
N LEU A 145 -21.52 3.40 -34.87
CA LEU A 145 -22.70 4.14 -34.43
C LEU A 145 -23.52 4.68 -35.56
N ASP A 146 -22.89 5.14 -36.65
CA ASP A 146 -23.58 5.63 -37.84
C ASP A 146 -24.27 4.50 -38.57
N THR A 147 -23.64 3.34 -38.68
CA THR A 147 -24.23 2.15 -39.27
C THR A 147 -25.44 1.67 -38.43
N ILE A 148 -25.33 1.63 -37.12
CA ILE A 148 -26.45 1.27 -36.22
C ILE A 148 -27.61 2.24 -36.41
N LYS A 149 -27.33 3.57 -36.42
CA LYS A 149 -28.38 4.62 -36.52
C LYS A 149 -29.05 4.68 -37.88
N LYS A 150 -28.24 4.74 -38.95
CA LYS A 150 -28.71 5.05 -40.31
C LYS A 150 -29.22 3.80 -41.04
N GLU A 151 -28.52 2.70 -40.86
CA GLU A 151 -28.80 1.47 -41.58
C GLU A 151 -29.62 0.46 -40.73
N LYS A 152 -29.95 0.79 -39.48
CA LYS A 152 -30.75 -0.07 -38.52
C LYS A 152 -30.15 -1.46 -38.31
N PHE A 153 -28.83 -1.55 -38.23
CA PHE A 153 -28.14 -2.77 -37.88
C PHE A 153 -28.02 -2.92 -36.34
N ASN A 154 -28.06 -4.14 -35.91
CA ASN A 154 -27.65 -4.52 -34.56
C ASN A 154 -26.19 -4.97 -34.58
N LEU A 155 -25.41 -4.54 -33.60
CA LEU A 155 -24.06 -5.04 -33.38
C LEU A 155 -24.13 -6.23 -32.42
N THR A 156 -23.67 -7.38 -32.90
CA THR A 156 -23.55 -8.60 -32.07
C THR A 156 -22.09 -8.95 -31.90
N THR A 157 -21.71 -9.32 -30.68
CA THR A 157 -20.32 -9.56 -30.34
C THR A 157 -20.17 -10.90 -29.63
N THR A 158 -19.15 -11.67 -30.04
CA THR A 158 -18.73 -12.90 -29.39
C THR A 158 -17.34 -12.70 -28.81
N ILE A 159 -17.18 -12.91 -27.50
CA ILE A 159 -15.93 -12.74 -26.80
C ILE A 159 -15.31 -14.12 -26.55
N GLY A 160 -14.06 -14.29 -26.97
CA GLY A 160 -13.29 -15.50 -26.66
C GLY A 160 -12.62 -15.43 -25.28
N ALA A 161 -11.90 -16.49 -24.91
CA ALA A 161 -11.20 -16.56 -23.65
C ALA A 161 -10.14 -15.46 -23.53
N GLY A 162 -10.16 -14.73 -22.43
CA GLY A 162 -9.17 -13.69 -22.15
C GLY A 162 -7.83 -14.28 -21.75
N THR A 163 -6.75 -13.58 -22.10
CA THR A 163 -5.40 -13.92 -21.67
C THR A 163 -4.82 -12.77 -20.86
N LEU A 164 -4.29 -13.08 -19.67
CA LEU A 164 -3.57 -12.07 -18.87
C LEU A 164 -2.24 -11.72 -19.55
N VAL A 165 -2.04 -10.45 -19.83
CA VAL A 165 -0.82 -9.91 -20.44
C VAL A 165 0.13 -9.35 -19.40
N ASN A 166 -0.44 -8.60 -18.45
CA ASN A 166 0.33 -7.95 -17.39
C ASN A 166 -0.54 -7.68 -16.17
N GLN A 167 0.09 -7.58 -15.00
CA GLN A 167 -0.53 -7.14 -13.75
C GLN A 167 0.52 -6.50 -12.84
N GLY A 168 0.11 -5.60 -11.99
CA GLY A 168 1.02 -4.94 -11.06
C GLY A 168 0.42 -3.69 -10.44
N GLN A 169 1.28 -2.83 -9.91
CA GLN A 169 0.90 -1.52 -9.41
C GLN A 169 1.24 -0.44 -10.43
N MET A 170 0.34 0.52 -10.62
CA MET A 170 0.59 1.76 -11.33
C MET A 170 1.45 2.70 -10.48
N GLU A 171 2.01 3.76 -11.06
CA GLU A 171 2.79 4.79 -10.37
C GLU A 171 2.04 5.43 -9.16
N ASN A 172 0.73 5.52 -9.25
CA ASN A 172 -0.15 5.99 -8.17
C ASN A 172 -0.45 4.94 -7.09
N GLY A 173 0.22 3.78 -7.13
CA GLY A 173 0.05 2.68 -6.17
C GLY A 173 -1.21 1.84 -6.34
N VAL A 174 -2.04 2.08 -7.36
CA VAL A 174 -3.26 1.32 -7.61
C VAL A 174 -2.94 0.04 -8.38
N TRP A 175 -3.52 -1.08 -7.94
CA TRP A 175 -3.34 -2.36 -8.62
C TRP A 175 -4.13 -2.42 -9.93
N PHE A 176 -3.53 -2.99 -10.98
CA PHE A 176 -4.15 -3.18 -12.29
C PHE A 176 -3.89 -4.57 -12.85
N TRP A 177 -4.75 -4.96 -13.80
CA TRP A 177 -4.60 -6.12 -14.66
C TRP A 177 -4.82 -5.71 -16.10
N LYS A 178 -4.05 -6.28 -17.01
CA LYS A 178 -4.17 -6.08 -18.44
C LYS A 178 -4.45 -7.41 -19.12
N PHE A 179 -5.60 -7.50 -19.81
CA PHE A 179 -6.03 -8.69 -20.51
C PHE A 179 -6.18 -8.43 -21.99
N GLN A 180 -5.96 -9.47 -22.78
CA GLN A 180 -6.31 -9.50 -24.21
C GLN A 180 -7.45 -10.48 -24.42
N TYR A 181 -8.43 -10.06 -25.24
CA TYR A 181 -9.59 -10.85 -25.62
C TYR A 181 -9.68 -10.92 -27.13
N PRO A 182 -9.79 -12.12 -27.75
CA PRO A 182 -10.23 -12.24 -29.13
C PRO A 182 -11.72 -11.97 -29.20
N VAL A 183 -12.12 -11.07 -30.05
CA VAL A 183 -13.49 -10.58 -30.18
C VAL A 183 -13.92 -10.65 -31.63
N ARG A 184 -15.09 -11.24 -31.87
CA ARG A 184 -15.73 -11.30 -33.19
C ARG A 184 -16.96 -10.43 -33.15
N MET A 185 -17.06 -9.52 -34.12
CA MET A 185 -18.17 -8.60 -34.26
C MET A 185 -18.90 -8.81 -35.54
N ARG A 186 -20.21 -8.77 -35.50
CA ARG A 186 -21.10 -8.90 -36.65
C ARG A 186 -22.20 -7.83 -36.62
N LEU A 187 -22.45 -7.20 -37.73
CA LEU A 187 -23.57 -6.30 -37.91
C LEU A 187 -24.72 -7.08 -38.60
N VAL A 188 -25.85 -7.15 -37.89
CA VAL A 188 -27.04 -7.92 -38.35
C VAL A 188 -28.18 -6.93 -38.56
N GLY A 189 -28.61 -6.78 -39.81
CA GLY A 189 -29.81 -6.02 -40.21
C GLY A 189 -31.03 -6.91 -40.35
N GLN A 190 -32.18 -6.34 -40.73
CA GLN A 190 -33.41 -7.07 -40.96
C GLN A 190 -33.34 -8.02 -42.18
N THR A 191 -32.69 -7.59 -43.23
CA THR A 191 -32.63 -8.33 -44.49
C THR A 191 -31.23 -8.67 -44.93
N SER A 192 -30.23 -8.16 -44.26
CA SER A 192 -28.81 -8.36 -44.60
C SER A 192 -27.95 -8.52 -43.36
N THR A 193 -26.84 -9.24 -43.51
CA THR A 193 -25.82 -9.39 -42.47
C THR A 193 -24.48 -9.06 -43.09
N ARG A 194 -23.67 -8.23 -42.41
CA ARG A 194 -22.32 -7.94 -42.84
C ARG A 194 -21.35 -9.05 -42.44
N PRO A 195 -20.25 -9.25 -43.15
CA PRO A 195 -19.22 -10.21 -42.77
C PRO A 195 -18.73 -9.98 -41.37
N GLU A 196 -18.45 -11.06 -40.65
CA GLU A 196 -17.88 -11.03 -39.29
C GLU A 196 -16.46 -10.46 -39.34
N GLN A 197 -16.15 -9.58 -38.43
CA GLN A 197 -14.83 -8.98 -38.27
C GLN A 197 -14.21 -9.45 -36.99
N ALA A 198 -12.93 -9.84 -37.01
CA ALA A 198 -12.18 -10.29 -35.85
C ALA A 198 -11.24 -9.18 -35.35
N PHE A 199 -11.29 -8.97 -34.05
CA PHE A 199 -10.47 -7.99 -33.34
C PHE A 199 -9.77 -8.62 -32.16
N THR A 200 -8.66 -8.04 -31.72
CA THR A 200 -8.06 -8.28 -30.43
C THR A 200 -8.23 -7.03 -29.59
N PHE A 201 -8.98 -7.17 -28.47
CA PHE A 201 -9.15 -6.09 -27.50
C PHE A 201 -8.16 -6.26 -26.36
N GLU A 202 -7.41 -5.21 -26.08
CA GLU A 202 -6.59 -5.10 -24.89
C GLU A 202 -7.28 -4.16 -23.91
N ILE A 203 -7.62 -4.66 -22.74
CA ILE A 203 -8.27 -3.87 -21.69
C ILE A 203 -7.40 -3.81 -20.44
N THR A 204 -7.35 -2.64 -19.82
CA THR A 204 -6.74 -2.45 -18.52
C THR A 204 -7.82 -2.24 -17.49
N VAL A 205 -7.94 -3.19 -16.57
CA VAL A 205 -8.83 -3.13 -15.41
C VAL A 205 -8.01 -2.65 -14.22
N ARG A 206 -8.49 -1.66 -13.49
CA ARG A 206 -7.84 -1.19 -12.27
C ARG A 206 -8.76 -1.32 -11.07
N ARG A 207 -8.16 -1.40 -9.91
CA ARG A 207 -8.89 -1.36 -8.66
C ARG A 207 -9.43 0.04 -8.37
N VAL A 208 -10.62 0.08 -7.80
CA VAL A 208 -11.27 1.30 -7.30
C VAL A 208 -11.79 0.99 -5.89
N ASP A 209 -11.94 2.03 -5.07
CA ASP A 209 -12.56 1.89 -3.78
C ASP A 209 -14.02 1.41 -3.95
N PRO A 210 -14.43 0.29 -3.34
CA PRO A 210 -15.80 -0.23 -3.41
C PRO A 210 -16.87 0.77 -2.93
N ARG A 211 -16.47 1.77 -2.15
CA ARG A 211 -17.37 2.86 -1.73
C ARG A 211 -17.71 3.82 -2.87
N ILE A 212 -16.85 3.92 -3.87
CA ILE A 212 -17.04 4.75 -5.07
C ILE A 212 -17.76 3.93 -6.15
N LYS A 213 -17.29 2.68 -6.36
CA LYS A 213 -17.90 1.74 -7.32
C LYS A 213 -18.10 0.37 -6.66
N PRO A 214 -19.35 -0.08 -6.50
CA PRO A 214 -19.66 -1.31 -5.77
C PRO A 214 -18.91 -2.56 -6.24
N GLY A 215 -18.56 -2.62 -7.53
CA GLY A 215 -17.74 -3.71 -8.09
C GLY A 215 -16.27 -3.67 -7.69
N GLY A 216 -15.76 -2.57 -7.11
CA GLY A 216 -14.36 -2.39 -6.72
C GLY A 216 -13.36 -2.46 -7.89
N MET A 217 -13.85 -2.44 -9.12
CA MET A 217 -13.09 -2.53 -10.36
C MET A 217 -13.67 -1.62 -11.42
N GLU A 218 -12.82 -1.13 -12.33
CA GLU A 218 -13.24 -0.38 -13.51
C GLU A 218 -12.26 -0.58 -14.66
N ILE A 219 -12.74 -0.45 -15.88
CA ILE A 219 -11.89 -0.41 -17.07
C ILE A 219 -11.34 1.00 -17.23
N SER A 220 -10.03 1.14 -17.12
CA SER A 220 -9.34 2.43 -17.27
C SER A 220 -8.92 2.71 -18.70
N GLN A 221 -8.69 1.66 -19.48
CA GLN A 221 -8.26 1.78 -20.87
C GLN A 221 -8.76 0.59 -21.69
N MET A 222 -9.13 0.85 -22.92
CA MET A 222 -9.52 -0.14 -23.92
C MET A 222 -8.88 0.22 -25.25
N VAL A 223 -8.17 -0.72 -25.85
CA VAL A 223 -7.53 -0.59 -27.17
C VAL A 223 -7.94 -1.79 -28.02
N SER A 224 -8.39 -1.53 -29.23
CA SER A 224 -8.71 -2.58 -30.19
C SER A 224 -7.73 -2.57 -31.35
N ARG A 225 -7.39 -3.75 -31.82
CA ARG A 225 -6.58 -3.97 -33.03
C ARG A 225 -7.30 -4.98 -33.91
N ASN A 226 -7.22 -4.82 -35.24
CA ASN A 226 -7.69 -5.87 -36.12
C ASN A 226 -6.88 -7.15 -35.82
N ALA A 227 -7.58 -8.27 -35.64
CA ALA A 227 -6.88 -9.54 -35.60
C ALA A 227 -6.18 -9.73 -36.95
N ALA A 228 -4.87 -9.98 -36.94
CA ALA A 228 -4.17 -10.35 -38.15
C ALA A 228 -4.89 -11.56 -38.77
N ALA A 229 -5.24 -11.46 -40.06
CA ALA A 229 -5.73 -12.61 -40.80
C ALA A 229 -4.59 -13.66 -40.76
N GLY A 230 -4.79 -14.73 -40.00
CA GLY A 230 -3.89 -15.88 -39.96
C GLY A 230 -4.14 -16.76 -41.19
#